data_1d520e47a6170fc1d90921073fbc98db
#
_entry.id   1d520e47a6170fc1d90921073fbc98db
#
_cell.length_a   1.000
_cell.length_b   1.000
_cell.length_c   1.000
_cell.angle_alpha   90.00
_cell.angle_beta   90.00
_cell.angle_gamma   90.00
#
_symmetry.space_group_name_H-M   'P 1'
#
loop_
_entity.id
_entity.type
_entity.pdbx_description
1 polymer ?
#
loop_
_entity_poly.entity_id
_entity_poly.type
_entity_poly.pdbx_seq_one_letter_code
_entity_poly.pdbx_strand_id
1 'polypeptide(L)'
;PAPYKGGNPNNVLIIGDTHEPFCKEGYLEFCRDVQEQYDCGTVIHIGDTVDNHAISYHEKDVKGMSAGDEWNMAKAKMKRWYNTFPNVKVCIGNHDALPFRKVFTAGLPVEWLKSYQELLESPRTWEWDFVHQVNGVIYQHGTGMSGEMAAVNAARENRQSTVIGHLHTVCNTRFLASYKDLIFGLTVGCGIDHKAYAF
;
A
#
# COMPACT_ATOMS: atom_id res chain seq x y z
N PRO A 1 -8.52 -16.65 -3.06
CA PRO A 1 -8.48 -17.53 -1.89
C PRO A 1 -9.54 -17.17 -0.85
N ALA A 2 -9.91 -18.14 0.01
CA ALA A 2 -10.79 -17.85 1.14
C ALA A 2 -10.03 -17.08 2.25
N PRO A 3 -10.73 -16.25 3.06
CA PRO A 3 -10.11 -15.55 4.17
C PRO A 3 -9.49 -16.51 5.18
N TYR A 4 -8.34 -16.15 5.73
CA TYR A 4 -7.75 -16.84 6.86
C TYR A 4 -8.59 -16.59 8.13
N LYS A 5 -8.93 -17.65 8.81
CA LYS A 5 -9.70 -17.59 10.05
C LYS A 5 -8.81 -17.90 11.23
N GLY A 6 -8.40 -16.90 11.95
CA GLY A 6 -7.50 -17.01 13.09
C GLY A 6 -6.39 -15.95 12.99
N GLY A 7 -5.27 -16.25 13.60
CA GLY A 7 -4.06 -15.44 13.57
C GLY A 7 -3.73 -14.76 14.89
N ASN A 8 -2.45 -14.76 15.20
CA ASN A 8 -1.91 -14.00 16.33
C ASN A 8 -1.94 -12.50 15.97
N PRO A 9 -2.64 -11.63 16.70
CA PRO A 9 -2.73 -10.20 16.39
C PRO A 9 -1.38 -9.47 16.46
N ASN A 10 -0.37 -10.06 17.11
CA ASN A 10 0.99 -9.51 17.16
C ASN A 10 1.81 -9.84 15.90
N ASN A 11 1.39 -10.83 15.12
CA ASN A 11 2.01 -11.14 13.83
C ASN A 11 1.32 -10.32 12.74
N VAL A 12 2.09 -9.48 12.08
CA VAL A 12 1.58 -8.53 11.08
C VAL A 12 2.01 -8.95 9.69
N LEU A 13 1.04 -9.23 8.83
CA LEU A 13 1.28 -9.32 7.39
C LEU A 13 1.32 -7.90 6.82
N ILE A 14 2.37 -7.58 6.07
CA ILE A 14 2.47 -6.31 5.35
C ILE A 14 2.40 -6.61 3.86
N ILE A 15 1.34 -6.13 3.21
CA ILE A 15 1.15 -6.24 1.77
C ILE A 15 1.83 -5.03 1.13
N GLY A 16 2.78 -5.28 0.23
CA GLY A 16 3.45 -4.24 -0.54
C GLY A 16 2.54 -3.64 -1.61
N ASP A 17 3.04 -2.59 -2.25
CA ASP A 17 2.37 -1.82 -3.30
C ASP A 17 1.81 -2.75 -4.39
N THR A 18 0.51 -2.72 -4.62
CA THR A 18 -0.16 -3.63 -5.57
C THR A 18 -0.41 -3.02 -6.92
N HIS A 19 -0.64 -1.70 -6.98
CA HIS A 19 -0.91 -0.96 -8.22
C HIS A 19 -1.94 -1.64 -9.13
N GLU A 20 -3.07 -2.07 -8.55
CA GLU A 20 -4.12 -2.65 -9.41
C GLU A 20 -4.56 -1.63 -10.50
N PRO A 21 -4.71 -2.06 -11.75
CA PRO A 21 -4.85 -3.43 -12.24
C PRO A 21 -3.54 -4.14 -12.63
N PHE A 22 -2.36 -3.58 -12.35
CA PHE A 22 -1.05 -4.08 -12.80
C PHE A 22 -0.34 -4.95 -11.75
N CYS A 23 -1.07 -5.46 -10.76
CA CYS A 23 -0.54 -6.39 -9.80
C CYS A 23 -0.17 -7.72 -10.46
N LYS A 24 0.98 -8.27 -10.04
CA LYS A 24 1.50 -9.55 -10.53
C LYS A 24 0.53 -10.69 -10.21
N GLU A 25 0.28 -11.52 -11.19
CA GLU A 25 -0.52 -12.72 -11.00
C GLU A 25 0.11 -13.64 -9.94
N GLY A 26 -0.72 -14.17 -9.03
CA GLY A 26 -0.29 -15.02 -7.93
C GLY A 26 0.16 -14.26 -6.68
N TYR A 27 0.31 -12.93 -6.72
CA TYR A 27 0.74 -12.16 -5.55
C TYR A 27 -0.30 -12.16 -4.41
N LEU A 28 -1.57 -12.09 -4.74
CA LEU A 28 -2.66 -12.22 -3.76
C LEU A 28 -2.58 -13.56 -3.01
N GLU A 29 -2.44 -14.65 -3.77
CA GLU A 29 -2.31 -16.01 -3.27
C GLU A 29 -1.08 -16.15 -2.37
N PHE A 30 0.06 -15.62 -2.82
CA PHE A 30 1.29 -15.57 -2.04
C PHE A 30 1.08 -14.84 -0.69
N CYS A 31 0.48 -13.65 -0.69
CA CYS A 31 0.19 -12.93 0.54
C CYS A 31 -0.70 -13.75 1.49
N ARG A 32 -1.68 -14.46 0.95
CA ARG A 32 -2.57 -15.31 1.73
C ARG A 32 -1.84 -16.51 2.34
N ASP A 33 -0.96 -17.13 1.58
CA ASP A 33 -0.15 -18.27 2.04
C ASP A 33 0.83 -17.81 3.14
N VAL A 34 1.45 -16.64 2.99
CA VAL A 34 2.30 -16.03 4.01
C VAL A 34 1.50 -15.72 5.28
N GLN A 35 0.28 -15.19 5.15
CA GLN A 35 -0.59 -14.93 6.31
C GLN A 35 -0.83 -16.19 7.12
N GLU A 36 -1.16 -17.30 6.45
CA GLU A 36 -1.40 -18.59 7.10
C GLU A 36 -0.13 -19.19 7.69
N GLN A 37 0.95 -19.20 6.91
CA GLN A 37 2.24 -19.78 7.30
C GLN A 37 2.80 -19.14 8.60
N TYR A 38 2.63 -17.83 8.74
CA TYR A 38 3.16 -17.07 9.87
C TYR A 38 2.09 -16.67 10.89
N ASP A 39 0.89 -17.23 10.77
CA ASP A 39 -0.22 -16.98 11.71
C ASP A 39 -0.49 -15.47 11.92
N CYS A 40 -0.52 -14.69 10.84
CA CYS A 40 -0.68 -13.23 10.91
C CYS A 40 -2.15 -12.87 11.14
N GLY A 41 -2.46 -12.36 12.35
CA GLY A 41 -3.79 -11.91 12.72
C GLY A 41 -4.06 -10.45 12.36
N THR A 42 -3.02 -9.67 12.07
CA THR A 42 -3.13 -8.28 11.61
C THR A 42 -2.64 -8.16 10.19
N VAL A 43 -3.38 -7.43 9.34
CA VAL A 43 -3.00 -7.18 7.96
C VAL A 43 -2.92 -5.68 7.70
N ILE A 44 -1.79 -5.25 7.13
CA ILE A 44 -1.56 -3.86 6.73
C ILE A 44 -1.20 -3.85 5.24
N HIS A 45 -1.90 -3.03 4.46
CA HIS A 45 -1.49 -2.69 3.10
C HIS A 45 -0.72 -1.38 3.13
N ILE A 46 0.51 -1.38 2.63
CA ILE A 46 1.42 -0.23 2.79
C ILE A 46 1.12 0.94 1.85
N GLY A 47 0.10 0.84 1.01
CA GLY A 47 -0.35 1.88 0.10
C GLY A 47 -0.13 1.54 -1.37
N ASP A 48 -0.48 2.49 -2.24
CA ASP A 48 -0.53 2.31 -3.68
C ASP A 48 -1.30 1.05 -4.06
N THR A 49 -2.54 0.98 -3.56
CA THR A 49 -3.45 -0.14 -3.81
C THR A 49 -3.87 -0.19 -5.27
N VAL A 50 -4.05 0.98 -5.89
CA VAL A 50 -4.39 1.18 -7.29
C VAL A 50 -3.36 2.09 -7.95
N ASP A 51 -3.18 1.92 -9.26
CA ASP A 51 -2.12 2.64 -9.98
C ASP A 51 -2.52 4.07 -10.37
N ASN A 52 -3.73 4.25 -10.89
CA ASN A 52 -4.18 5.56 -11.37
C ASN A 52 -3.22 6.20 -12.42
N HIS A 53 -2.50 5.36 -13.20
CA HIS A 53 -1.52 5.83 -14.17
C HIS A 53 -2.12 6.80 -15.19
N ALA A 54 -3.31 6.51 -15.69
CA ALA A 54 -3.98 7.34 -16.68
C ALA A 54 -4.24 8.79 -16.23
N ILE A 55 -4.25 9.04 -14.90
CA ILE A 55 -4.35 10.40 -14.34
C ILE A 55 -3.06 10.87 -13.68
N SER A 56 -1.96 10.13 -13.78
CA SER A 56 -0.66 10.48 -13.19
C SER A 56 -0.08 11.77 -13.79
N TYR A 57 1.02 12.25 -13.22
CA TYR A 57 1.79 13.39 -13.75
C TYR A 57 2.92 12.95 -14.68
N HIS A 58 3.10 11.64 -14.87
CA HIS A 58 4.09 11.06 -15.78
C HIS A 58 3.57 11.04 -17.23
N GLU A 59 4.49 10.88 -18.17
CA GLU A 59 4.14 10.66 -19.57
C GLU A 59 3.28 9.41 -19.71
N LYS A 60 2.30 9.48 -20.61
CA LYS A 60 1.33 8.39 -20.82
C LYS A 60 1.63 7.64 -22.09
N ASP A 61 1.54 6.33 -22.05
CA ASP A 61 1.53 5.54 -23.28
C ASP A 61 0.28 5.91 -24.11
N VAL A 62 0.49 6.24 -25.36
CA VAL A 62 -0.59 6.54 -26.32
C VAL A 62 -1.55 5.34 -26.50
N LYS A 63 -1.06 4.13 -26.27
CA LYS A 63 -1.83 2.88 -26.29
C LYS A 63 -2.35 2.45 -24.94
N GLY A 64 -2.10 3.25 -23.89
CA GLY A 64 -2.54 2.97 -22.53
C GLY A 64 -4.06 2.98 -22.37
N MET A 65 -4.55 2.41 -21.31
CA MET A 65 -5.97 2.41 -20.97
C MET A 65 -6.48 3.84 -20.74
N SER A 66 -7.76 4.07 -21.02
CA SER A 66 -8.42 5.28 -20.54
C SER A 66 -8.51 5.26 -19.00
N ALA A 67 -8.60 6.45 -18.39
CA ALA A 67 -8.75 6.55 -16.94
C ALA A 67 -9.98 5.79 -16.42
N GLY A 68 -11.06 5.75 -17.20
CA GLY A 68 -12.27 5.02 -16.85
C GLY A 68 -12.08 3.50 -16.90
N ASP A 69 -11.40 3.00 -17.92
CA ASP A 69 -11.16 1.57 -18.09
C ASP A 69 -10.19 1.05 -17.02
N GLU A 70 -9.09 1.77 -16.79
CA GLU A 70 -8.12 1.45 -15.73
C GLU A 70 -8.81 1.39 -14.36
N TRP A 71 -9.60 2.41 -14.04
CA TRP A 71 -10.33 2.50 -12.78
C TRP A 71 -11.32 1.35 -12.58
N ASN A 72 -12.11 1.02 -13.62
CA ASN A 72 -13.08 -0.07 -13.54
C ASN A 72 -12.39 -1.42 -13.38
N MET A 73 -11.27 -1.63 -14.06
CA MET A 73 -10.47 -2.85 -13.93
C MET A 73 -9.84 -2.95 -12.54
N ALA A 74 -9.27 -1.86 -12.02
CA ALA A 74 -8.71 -1.81 -10.68
C ALA A 74 -9.76 -2.17 -9.62
N LYS A 75 -10.95 -1.55 -9.66
CA LYS A 75 -12.05 -1.90 -8.73
C LYS A 75 -12.47 -3.36 -8.82
N ALA A 76 -12.55 -3.90 -10.02
CA ALA A 76 -12.91 -5.31 -10.21
C ALA A 76 -11.88 -6.26 -9.57
N LYS A 77 -10.59 -5.95 -9.72
CA LYS A 77 -9.50 -6.72 -9.11
C LYS A 77 -9.42 -6.53 -7.60
N MET A 78 -9.65 -5.31 -7.09
CA MET A 78 -9.68 -5.04 -5.65
C MET A 78 -10.72 -5.87 -4.89
N LYS A 79 -11.83 -6.27 -5.51
CA LYS A 79 -12.82 -7.16 -4.89
C LYS A 79 -12.23 -8.51 -4.45
N ARG A 80 -11.20 -9.02 -5.16
CA ARG A 80 -10.50 -10.24 -4.75
C ARG A 80 -9.72 -10.02 -3.45
N TRP A 81 -9.09 -8.86 -3.29
CA TRP A 81 -8.38 -8.47 -2.07
C TRP A 81 -9.34 -8.35 -0.88
N TYR A 82 -10.49 -7.71 -1.08
CA TYR A 82 -11.52 -7.57 -0.03
C TYR A 82 -12.06 -8.92 0.44
N ASN A 83 -12.28 -9.84 -0.50
CA ASN A 83 -12.76 -11.18 -0.17
C ASN A 83 -11.71 -12.03 0.54
N THR A 84 -10.43 -11.83 0.25
CA THR A 84 -9.32 -12.59 0.85
C THR A 84 -8.89 -12.01 2.19
N PHE A 85 -8.84 -10.70 2.28
CA PHE A 85 -8.44 -9.96 3.48
C PHE A 85 -9.57 -9.02 3.91
N PRO A 86 -10.54 -9.53 4.70
CA PRO A 86 -11.72 -8.74 5.04
C PRO A 86 -11.44 -7.56 6.00
N ASN A 87 -10.34 -7.58 6.74
CA ASN A 87 -9.95 -6.54 7.69
C ASN A 87 -8.51 -6.11 7.39
N VAL A 88 -8.34 -4.87 6.94
CA VAL A 88 -7.02 -4.33 6.54
C VAL A 88 -6.88 -2.88 6.99
N LYS A 89 -5.72 -2.52 7.51
CA LYS A 89 -5.31 -1.13 7.67
C LYS A 89 -4.52 -0.72 6.42
N VAL A 90 -4.98 0.33 5.74
CA VAL A 90 -4.37 0.79 4.49
C VAL A 90 -3.66 2.10 4.71
N CYS A 91 -2.36 2.14 4.46
CA CYS A 91 -1.62 3.41 4.35
C CYS A 91 -1.94 4.03 2.99
N ILE A 92 -2.39 5.27 2.96
CA ILE A 92 -2.69 5.94 1.70
C ILE A 92 -1.39 6.29 0.98
N GLY A 93 -1.20 5.71 -0.21
CA GLY A 93 -0.04 5.98 -1.05
C GLY A 93 -0.23 7.17 -1.98
N ASN A 94 0.82 7.53 -2.71
CA ASN A 94 0.76 8.67 -3.63
C ASN A 94 -0.11 8.40 -4.86
N HIS A 95 -0.22 7.16 -5.31
CA HIS A 95 -1.13 6.75 -6.39
C HIS A 95 -2.58 6.71 -5.91
N ASP A 96 -2.84 6.21 -4.72
CA ASP A 96 -4.18 6.29 -4.10
C ASP A 96 -4.64 7.75 -3.98
N ALA A 97 -3.74 8.65 -3.62
CA ALA A 97 -4.04 10.07 -3.41
C ALA A 97 -4.18 10.88 -4.72
N LEU A 98 -3.88 10.31 -5.91
CA LEU A 98 -3.92 11.04 -7.18
C LEU A 98 -5.26 11.72 -7.46
N PRO A 99 -6.44 11.10 -7.29
CA PRO A 99 -7.72 11.77 -7.52
C PRO A 99 -7.86 13.05 -6.68
N PHE A 100 -7.51 13.00 -5.41
CA PHE A 100 -7.59 14.15 -4.48
C PHE A 100 -6.60 15.25 -4.88
N ARG A 101 -5.38 14.87 -5.24
CA ARG A 101 -4.35 15.80 -5.71
C ARG A 101 -4.75 16.49 -7.02
N LYS A 102 -5.41 15.77 -7.95
CA LYS A 102 -5.91 16.35 -9.19
C LYS A 102 -7.02 17.38 -8.96
N VAL A 103 -7.96 17.07 -8.09
CA VAL A 103 -9.02 18.01 -7.68
C VAL A 103 -8.42 19.26 -7.03
N PHE A 104 -7.49 19.09 -6.09
CA PHE A 104 -6.78 20.21 -5.48
C PHE A 104 -6.03 21.07 -6.51
N THR A 105 -5.30 20.44 -7.44
CA THR A 105 -4.55 21.16 -8.51
C THR A 105 -5.49 21.90 -9.46
N ALA A 106 -6.72 21.39 -9.67
CA ALA A 106 -7.74 22.06 -10.44
C ALA A 106 -8.45 23.21 -9.70
N GLY A 107 -8.08 23.47 -8.45
CA GLY A 107 -8.70 24.50 -7.61
C GLY A 107 -10.13 24.15 -7.16
N LEU A 108 -10.47 22.87 -7.15
CA LEU A 108 -11.78 22.39 -6.73
C LEU A 108 -11.75 21.91 -5.27
N PRO A 109 -12.87 22.05 -4.53
CA PRO A 109 -12.97 21.53 -3.17
C PRO A 109 -12.83 20.00 -3.14
N VAL A 110 -11.92 19.49 -2.29
CA VAL A 110 -11.73 18.03 -2.14
C VAL A 110 -12.95 17.36 -1.51
N GLU A 111 -13.77 18.09 -0.81
CA GLU A 111 -15.03 17.65 -0.20
C GLU A 111 -16.06 17.20 -1.25
N TRP A 112 -15.86 17.52 -2.52
CA TRP A 112 -16.69 17.02 -3.64
C TRP A 112 -16.37 15.57 -3.99
N LEU A 113 -15.20 15.08 -3.60
CA LEU A 113 -14.85 13.69 -3.80
C LEU A 113 -15.46 12.80 -2.71
N LYS A 114 -15.74 11.59 -3.10
CA LYS A 114 -16.09 10.53 -2.16
C LYS A 114 -14.86 10.11 -1.37
N SER A 115 -15.08 9.51 -0.21
CA SER A 115 -14.02 8.87 0.57
C SER A 115 -13.33 7.73 -0.21
N TYR A 116 -12.13 7.32 0.21
CA TYR A 116 -11.44 6.17 -0.39
C TYR A 116 -12.31 4.90 -0.36
N GLN A 117 -13.02 4.67 0.74
CA GLN A 117 -13.93 3.54 0.89
C GLN A 117 -15.04 3.55 -0.17
N GLU A 118 -15.64 4.70 -0.41
CA GLU A 118 -16.71 4.84 -1.41
C GLU A 118 -16.17 4.79 -2.84
N LEU A 119 -15.00 5.40 -3.10
CA LEU A 119 -14.36 5.40 -4.42
C LEU A 119 -14.00 3.98 -4.85
N LEU A 120 -13.39 3.20 -3.97
CA LEU A 120 -12.91 1.85 -4.23
C LEU A 120 -13.91 0.76 -3.86
N GLU A 121 -15.11 1.15 -3.38
CA GLU A 121 -16.15 0.21 -2.94
C GLU A 121 -15.60 -0.79 -1.89
N SER A 122 -14.67 -0.34 -1.04
CA SER A 122 -14.04 -1.20 -0.04
C SER A 122 -14.96 -1.46 1.17
N PRO A 123 -14.82 -2.60 1.85
CA PRO A 123 -15.50 -2.84 3.12
C PRO A 123 -15.15 -1.79 4.16
N ARG A 124 -16.08 -1.51 5.10
CA ARG A 124 -15.82 -0.57 6.21
C ARG A 124 -14.68 -1.00 7.12
N THR A 125 -14.29 -2.24 7.07
CA THR A 125 -13.18 -2.85 7.80
C THR A 125 -11.82 -2.65 7.12
N TRP A 126 -11.80 -2.00 5.95
CA TRP A 126 -10.60 -1.45 5.33
C TRP A 126 -10.44 -0.02 5.81
N GLU A 127 -9.57 0.15 6.80
CA GLU A 127 -9.33 1.43 7.47
C GLU A 127 -8.25 2.22 6.72
N TRP A 128 -8.63 3.35 6.10
CA TRP A 128 -7.74 4.19 5.30
C TRP A 128 -7.20 5.34 6.12
N ASP A 129 -5.87 5.46 6.24
CA ASP A 129 -5.19 6.59 6.83
C ASP A 129 -3.79 6.73 6.19
N PHE A 130 -3.15 7.88 6.34
CA PHE A 130 -1.77 8.07 5.90
C PHE A 130 -0.76 7.34 6.78
N VAL A 131 -1.07 7.16 8.04
CA VAL A 131 -0.20 6.52 9.04
C VAL A 131 -1.02 5.62 9.94
N HIS A 132 -0.56 4.39 10.12
CA HIS A 132 -1.07 3.50 11.14
C HIS A 132 0.02 3.20 12.17
N GLN A 133 -0.38 3.02 13.43
CA GLN A 133 0.50 2.55 14.48
C GLN A 133 -0.05 1.25 15.06
N VAL A 134 0.74 0.18 14.95
CA VAL A 134 0.37 -1.16 15.45
C VAL A 134 1.57 -1.76 16.17
N ASN A 135 1.36 -2.28 17.37
CA ASN A 135 2.38 -2.96 18.19
C ASN A 135 3.68 -2.16 18.37
N GLY A 136 3.57 -0.81 18.49
CA GLY A 136 4.74 0.04 18.66
C GLY A 136 5.54 0.28 17.37
N VAL A 137 5.01 -0.08 16.21
CA VAL A 137 5.60 0.16 14.90
C VAL A 137 4.74 1.14 14.11
N ILE A 138 5.36 2.08 13.42
CA ILE A 138 4.71 3.03 12.51
C ILE A 138 4.71 2.43 11.11
N TYR A 139 3.57 2.48 10.45
CA TYR A 139 3.36 2.07 9.06
C TYR A 139 2.91 3.29 8.26
N GLN A 140 3.63 3.60 7.21
CA GLN A 140 3.31 4.71 6.30
C GLN A 140 3.81 4.36 4.90
N HIS A 141 3.19 4.92 3.85
CA HIS A 141 3.60 4.56 2.49
C HIS A 141 5.04 4.97 2.16
N GLY A 142 5.48 6.13 2.61
CA GLY A 142 6.83 6.63 2.32
C GLY A 142 6.89 7.60 1.13
N THR A 143 5.77 8.20 0.76
CA THR A 143 5.71 9.24 -0.30
C THR A 143 6.78 10.30 -0.12
N GLY A 144 7.59 10.54 -1.17
CA GLY A 144 8.67 11.52 -1.15
C GLY A 144 9.98 11.03 -0.56
N MET A 145 10.03 9.82 -0.02
CA MET A 145 11.25 9.19 0.46
C MET A 145 11.97 8.50 -0.71
N SER A 146 13.29 8.37 -0.63
CA SER A 146 14.10 7.75 -1.68
C SER A 146 15.36 7.09 -1.15
N GLY A 147 15.89 6.12 -1.92
CA GLY A 147 17.14 5.42 -1.65
C GLY A 147 17.02 4.33 -0.59
N GLU A 148 18.05 3.49 -0.50
CA GLU A 148 18.08 2.29 0.35
C GLU A 148 17.96 2.58 1.85
N MET A 149 18.26 3.80 2.26
CA MET A 149 18.22 4.22 3.66
C MET A 149 16.88 4.87 4.07
N ALA A 150 15.91 4.95 3.16
CA ALA A 150 14.67 5.68 3.39
C ALA A 150 13.94 5.21 4.66
N ALA A 151 13.72 3.91 4.82
CA ALA A 151 13.01 3.36 5.98
C ALA A 151 13.75 3.60 7.30
N VAL A 152 15.08 3.44 7.32
CA VAL A 152 15.87 3.68 8.54
C VAL A 152 15.95 5.17 8.89
N ASN A 153 15.96 6.04 7.90
CA ASN A 153 15.88 7.48 8.13
C ASN A 153 14.50 7.86 8.71
N ALA A 154 13.42 7.30 8.15
CA ALA A 154 12.08 7.47 8.70
C ALA A 154 11.98 6.96 10.16
N ALA A 155 12.55 5.79 10.45
CA ALA A 155 12.59 5.26 11.82
C ALA A 155 13.37 6.18 12.78
N ARG A 156 14.47 6.78 12.32
CA ARG A 156 15.26 7.75 13.10
C ARG A 156 14.48 9.04 13.36
N GLU A 157 13.81 9.56 12.35
CA GLU A 157 12.99 10.77 12.44
C GLU A 157 11.78 10.57 13.36
N ASN A 158 11.09 9.44 13.20
CA ASN A 158 9.96 9.04 14.04
C ASN A 158 10.40 8.61 15.45
N ARG A 159 11.69 8.33 15.67
CA ARG A 159 12.23 7.72 16.91
C ARG A 159 11.51 6.44 17.28
N GLN A 160 11.09 5.68 16.29
CA GLN A 160 10.30 4.47 16.44
C GLN A 160 10.49 3.57 15.23
N SER A 161 10.40 2.26 15.42
CA SER A 161 10.41 1.32 14.30
C SER A 161 9.38 1.74 13.25
N THR A 162 9.81 1.81 12.00
CA THR A 162 8.98 2.32 10.89
C THR A 162 9.07 1.40 9.68
N VAL A 163 7.92 1.15 9.08
CA VAL A 163 7.76 0.38 7.85
C VAL A 163 7.25 1.30 6.75
N ILE A 164 7.87 1.19 5.57
CA ILE A 164 7.46 1.92 4.36
C ILE A 164 7.34 1.00 3.14
N GLY A 165 6.54 1.41 2.15
CA GLY A 165 6.49 0.89 0.78
C GLY A 165 7.17 1.84 -0.20
N HIS A 166 6.49 2.19 -1.30
CA HIS A 166 6.86 3.21 -2.29
C HIS A 166 8.10 2.90 -3.14
N LEU A 167 9.10 2.26 -2.57
CA LEU A 167 10.37 1.98 -3.24
C LEU A 167 10.34 0.56 -3.84
N HIS A 168 9.87 0.46 -5.09
CA HIS A 168 9.63 -0.83 -5.74
C HIS A 168 10.90 -1.68 -5.93
N THR A 169 12.07 -1.06 -5.95
CA THR A 169 13.37 -1.73 -6.15
C THR A 169 14.12 -2.00 -4.86
N VAL A 170 13.56 -1.63 -3.71
CA VAL A 170 14.20 -1.78 -2.40
C VAL A 170 13.34 -2.69 -1.51
N CYS A 171 13.96 -3.72 -0.95
CA CYS A 171 13.36 -4.58 0.07
C CYS A 171 14.45 -4.90 1.08
N ASN A 172 14.47 -4.20 2.20
CA ASN A 172 15.48 -4.39 3.23
C ASN A 172 14.97 -4.04 4.64
N THR A 173 15.66 -4.59 5.63
CA THR A 173 15.48 -4.22 7.04
C THR A 173 16.83 -3.80 7.62
N ARG A 174 16.84 -2.65 8.28
CA ARG A 174 18.03 -2.15 8.98
C ARG A 174 17.69 -1.78 10.40
N PHE A 175 18.55 -2.16 11.33
CA PHE A 175 18.39 -1.91 12.76
C PHE A 175 19.23 -0.73 13.21
N LEU A 176 18.71 0.03 14.16
CA LEU A 176 19.39 1.08 14.91
C LEU A 176 19.37 0.69 16.39
N ALA A 177 20.54 0.42 16.94
CA ALA A 177 20.72 0.07 18.34
C ALA A 177 21.30 1.25 19.11
N SER A 178 20.74 1.52 20.28
CA SER A 178 21.25 2.52 21.20
C SER A 178 21.21 1.98 22.64
N TYR A 179 21.76 2.74 23.59
CA TYR A 179 21.61 2.43 25.02
C TYR A 179 20.13 2.38 25.45
N LYS A 180 19.28 3.14 24.77
CA LYS A 180 17.88 3.32 25.14
C LYS A 180 16.96 2.28 24.50
N ASP A 181 17.22 1.92 23.25
CA ASP A 181 16.28 1.13 22.45
C ASP A 181 16.97 0.40 21.30
N LEU A 182 16.20 -0.50 20.69
CA LEU A 182 16.48 -1.12 19.42
C LEU A 182 15.28 -0.86 18.51
N ILE A 183 15.45 -0.06 17.49
CA ILE A 183 14.42 0.20 16.47
C ILE A 183 14.88 -0.27 15.10
N PHE A 184 13.95 -0.40 14.16
CA PHE A 184 14.25 -0.79 12.78
C PHE A 184 13.52 0.09 11.76
N GLY A 185 14.11 0.20 10.58
CA GLY A 185 13.46 0.64 9.37
C GLY A 185 13.31 -0.53 8.40
N LEU A 186 12.10 -0.79 7.93
CA LEU A 186 11.79 -1.83 6.96
C LEU A 186 11.19 -1.20 5.72
N THR A 187 11.80 -1.43 4.55
CA THR A 187 11.16 -1.19 3.25
C THR A 187 10.63 -2.52 2.73
N VAL A 188 9.32 -2.60 2.50
CA VAL A 188 8.71 -3.79 1.91
C VAL A 188 8.84 -3.76 0.39
N GLY A 189 8.90 -4.93 -0.25
CA GLY A 189 8.83 -5.03 -1.70
C GLY A 189 7.44 -4.70 -2.23
N CYS A 190 7.26 -4.82 -3.54
CA CYS A 190 6.00 -4.54 -4.22
C CYS A 190 5.45 -5.80 -4.92
N GLY A 191 4.15 -5.77 -5.20
CA GLY A 191 3.45 -6.80 -5.95
C GLY A 191 3.22 -6.47 -7.43
N ILE A 192 3.98 -5.55 -8.01
CA ILE A 192 3.80 -5.04 -9.36
C ILE A 192 4.29 -6.05 -10.39
N ASP A 193 3.54 -6.23 -11.47
CA ASP A 193 4.05 -6.87 -12.69
C ASP A 193 4.84 -5.85 -13.52
N HIS A 194 6.16 -5.86 -13.40
CA HIS A 194 7.05 -4.95 -14.14
C HIS A 194 6.93 -5.05 -15.66
N LYS A 195 6.33 -6.12 -16.20
CA LYS A 195 6.10 -6.26 -17.64
C LYS A 195 4.80 -5.59 -18.09
N ALA A 196 3.82 -5.52 -17.21
CA ALA A 196 2.54 -4.88 -17.46
C ALA A 196 2.54 -3.40 -17.02
N TYR A 197 3.47 -3.02 -16.17
CA TYR A 197 3.63 -1.68 -15.63
C TYR A 197 4.34 -0.78 -16.65
N ALA A 198 3.79 0.40 -16.91
CA ALA A 198 4.21 1.27 -18.00
C ALA A 198 5.51 2.06 -17.76
N PHE A 199 6.34 1.68 -16.77
CA PHE A 199 7.60 2.36 -16.45
C PHE A 199 8.80 1.42 -16.50
#